data_b08c05dc92ab43171b201bc9a62af2df
#
_entry.id   b08c05dc92ab43171b201bc9a62af2df
#
_cell.length_a   1.000
_cell.length_b   1.000
_cell.length_c   1.000
_cell.angle_alpha   90.00
_cell.angle_beta   90.00
_cell.angle_gamma   90.00
#
_symmetry.space_group_name_H-M   'P 1'
#
loop_
_entity.id
_entity.type
_entity.pdbx_description
1 polymer ?
#
loop_
_entity_poly.entity_id
_entity_poly.type
_entity_poly.pdbx_seq_one_letter_code
_entity_poly.pdbx_strand_id
1 'polypeptide(L)'
;MVINSKRNTKTMNKSKSWILLMFCFLLTVSAYGQTRKPVRKSVTRTARVAKPVKKVTPTSKKTTATTVVPVLEKAVWTGKREVTIPGSVGKLAATLQVPEMKQGAKVPLVIIMHGLGSDKDNMLFAALADSLQENGIASLRFDFNSHGKSEGNIVDMDFNNLQADAEKVLNYARKLDFVSSISLAGHSMGGVIASMVAGREGTNKIKSVVLFAPAVAIQDDAQRGEFSGFKFDPNNIPATFEVMGHTMGGKWLKTAQTLNILETAKGYQGKLYVIHGTEDQFEPYVTSSLYLRDNPNGKIVLLKGFDHYFSQDVLLPVSVATKYFKEVLLGHSCK
;
A
#
# COMPACT_ATOMS: atom_id res chain seq x y z
N MET A 1 9.43 11.19 20.41
CA MET A 1 8.50 10.67 21.47
C MET A 1 8.66 9.17 21.55
N VAL A 2 8.77 8.61 22.74
CA VAL A 2 8.87 7.15 22.93
C VAL A 2 7.54 6.66 23.52
N ILE A 3 6.92 5.68 22.89
CA ILE A 3 5.68 5.06 23.37
C ILE A 3 5.98 3.67 23.90
N ASN A 4 5.56 3.39 25.17
CA ASN A 4 5.71 2.09 25.82
C ASN A 4 4.41 1.28 25.65
N SER A 5 4.52 0.03 25.21
CA SER A 5 3.42 -0.93 25.28
C SER A 5 3.26 -1.39 26.75
N LYS A 6 2.08 -1.21 27.35
CA LYS A 6 1.77 -1.81 28.67
C LYS A 6 1.45 -3.29 28.44
N ARG A 7 2.41 -4.18 28.65
CA ARG A 7 2.16 -5.62 28.74
C ARG A 7 1.72 -6.01 30.15
N ASN A 8 0.61 -6.74 30.23
CA ASN A 8 0.30 -7.58 31.39
C ASN A 8 1.24 -8.81 31.33
N THR A 9 2.34 -8.75 32.04
CA THR A 9 3.30 -9.86 32.13
C THR A 9 2.79 -10.92 33.08
N LYS A 10 2.23 -12.03 32.57
CA LYS A 10 2.38 -13.33 33.21
C LYS A 10 3.73 -13.92 32.76
N THR A 11 4.61 -14.05 33.74
CA THR A 11 5.95 -14.63 33.60
C THR A 11 5.89 -16.02 32.94
N MET A 12 6.46 -16.17 31.77
CA MET A 12 6.85 -17.48 31.23
C MET A 12 8.36 -17.55 31.03
N ASN A 13 8.92 -18.62 31.56
CA ASN A 13 10.33 -18.91 31.67
C ASN A 13 11.07 -18.99 30.35
N LYS A 14 12.19 -18.25 30.25
CA LYS A 14 13.07 -18.25 29.09
C LYS A 14 13.93 -19.51 29.06
N SER A 15 13.76 -20.36 28.06
CA SER A 15 14.93 -21.04 27.44
C SER A 15 14.54 -21.72 26.12
N LYS A 16 15.28 -21.40 25.06
CA LYS A 16 15.52 -22.24 23.86
C LYS A 16 14.30 -22.64 23.01
N SER A 17 13.75 -21.75 22.18
CA SER A 17 12.96 -22.17 21.00
C SER A 17 12.72 -21.05 19.98
N TRP A 18 13.74 -20.36 19.52
CA TRP A 18 13.60 -19.29 18.53
C TRP A 18 13.90 -19.69 17.08
N ILE A 19 14.33 -20.94 16.87
CA ILE A 19 14.68 -21.46 15.52
C ILE A 19 13.54 -22.24 14.85
N LEU A 20 12.48 -22.60 15.60
CA LEU A 20 11.42 -23.50 15.08
C LEU A 20 10.14 -22.79 14.57
N LEU A 21 9.96 -21.51 14.75
CA LEU A 21 8.75 -20.79 14.35
C LEU A 21 8.81 -20.19 12.92
N MET A 22 9.97 -20.16 12.29
CA MET A 22 10.12 -19.75 10.89
C MET A 22 9.81 -20.84 9.87
N PHE A 23 9.67 -22.10 10.29
CA PHE A 23 9.45 -23.25 9.37
C PHE A 23 7.99 -23.69 9.23
N CYS A 24 7.05 -23.19 10.03
CA CYS A 24 5.65 -23.62 9.96
C CYS A 24 4.74 -22.83 9.00
N PHE A 25 5.21 -21.76 8.36
CA PHE A 25 4.38 -20.99 7.42
C PHE A 25 4.54 -21.40 5.94
N LEU A 26 5.41 -22.37 5.63
CA LEU A 26 5.73 -22.79 4.26
C LEU A 26 5.12 -24.13 3.82
N LEU A 27 4.22 -24.77 4.57
CA LEU A 27 3.71 -26.12 4.25
C LEU A 27 2.19 -26.26 4.07
N THR A 28 1.41 -25.18 3.85
CA THR A 28 -0.04 -25.31 3.64
C THR A 28 -0.58 -24.82 2.28
N VAL A 29 0.26 -24.70 1.26
CA VAL A 29 -0.22 -24.42 -0.11
C VAL A 29 0.32 -25.48 -1.08
N SER A 30 -0.09 -26.73 -0.90
CA SER A 30 0.04 -27.74 -1.95
C SER A 30 -0.85 -28.95 -1.69
N ALA A 31 -2.17 -28.81 -1.81
CA ALA A 31 -3.10 -29.92 -2.07
C ALA A 31 -4.54 -29.40 -2.27
N TYR A 32 -4.86 -28.76 -3.39
CA TYR A 32 -6.24 -28.77 -3.91
C TYR A 32 -6.19 -28.42 -5.41
N GLY A 33 -5.95 -29.39 -6.21
CA GLY A 33 -6.06 -29.31 -7.66
C GLY A 33 -6.20 -30.68 -8.27
N GLN A 34 -7.39 -31.25 -8.30
CA GLN A 34 -7.82 -32.12 -9.40
C GLN A 34 -9.31 -32.46 -9.30
N THR A 35 -9.94 -32.38 -10.48
CA THR A 35 -11.15 -33.04 -10.94
C THR A 35 -12.53 -32.51 -10.53
N ARG A 36 -13.18 -31.77 -11.45
CA ARG A 36 -14.57 -32.05 -11.86
C ARG A 36 -14.82 -31.59 -13.30
N LYS A 37 -15.17 -32.55 -14.17
CA LYS A 37 -15.65 -32.35 -15.54
C LYS A 37 -17.02 -31.69 -15.55
N PRO A 38 -17.37 -30.86 -16.58
CA PRO A 38 -18.68 -30.26 -16.67
C PRO A 38 -19.71 -31.22 -17.26
N VAL A 39 -20.83 -31.38 -16.58
CA VAL A 39 -22.03 -32.06 -17.08
C VAL A 39 -22.87 -31.06 -17.90
N ARG A 40 -23.01 -31.38 -19.19
CA ARG A 40 -23.87 -30.68 -20.15
C ARG A 40 -25.33 -31.13 -19.93
N LYS A 41 -26.22 -30.23 -19.50
CA LYS A 41 -27.67 -30.46 -19.57
C LYS A 41 -28.24 -29.58 -20.68
N SER A 42 -28.81 -30.26 -21.70
CA SER A 42 -29.63 -29.70 -22.76
C SER A 42 -31.01 -29.29 -22.18
N VAL A 43 -31.45 -28.07 -22.46
CA VAL A 43 -32.82 -27.64 -22.18
C VAL A 43 -33.50 -27.37 -23.51
N THR A 44 -34.49 -28.17 -23.79
CA THR A 44 -35.40 -28.12 -24.96
C THR A 44 -36.34 -26.91 -24.84
N ARG A 45 -36.41 -26.14 -25.91
CA ARG A 45 -37.24 -24.93 -26.04
C ARG A 45 -38.60 -25.33 -26.61
N THR A 46 -39.68 -25.21 -25.85
CA THR A 46 -41.04 -25.29 -26.35
C THR A 46 -41.59 -23.87 -26.60
N ALA A 47 -41.96 -23.63 -27.85
CA ALA A 47 -42.59 -22.40 -28.28
C ALA A 47 -44.09 -22.42 -27.92
N ARG A 48 -44.62 -21.37 -27.30
CA ARG A 48 -46.05 -21.12 -27.14
C ARG A 48 -46.46 -19.94 -28.03
N VAL A 49 -47.41 -20.23 -28.88
CA VAL A 49 -48.08 -19.31 -29.82
C VAL A 49 -48.99 -18.36 -29.04
N ALA A 50 -48.90 -17.07 -29.27
CA ALA A 50 -49.81 -16.06 -28.70
C ALA A 50 -50.89 -15.67 -29.71
N LYS A 51 -52.16 -15.60 -29.22
CA LYS A 51 -53.33 -15.11 -29.96
C LYS A 51 -53.42 -13.58 -29.95
N PRO A 52 -54.04 -12.95 -30.98
CA PRO A 52 -54.08 -11.51 -31.15
C PRO A 52 -55.13 -10.83 -30.26
N VAL A 53 -54.76 -9.68 -29.66
CA VAL A 53 -55.68 -8.82 -28.89
C VAL A 53 -56.10 -7.63 -29.73
N LYS A 54 -57.38 -7.29 -29.66
CA LYS A 54 -58.12 -6.26 -30.40
C LYS A 54 -57.60 -4.83 -30.07
N LYS A 55 -57.55 -4.02 -31.13
CA LYS A 55 -57.26 -2.60 -31.15
C LYS A 55 -58.34 -1.78 -30.45
N VAL A 56 -58.02 -1.01 -29.45
CA VAL A 56 -58.87 0.05 -28.86
C VAL A 56 -58.14 1.39 -29.05
N THR A 57 -58.84 2.32 -29.68
CA THR A 57 -58.38 3.68 -29.97
C THR A 57 -58.60 4.57 -28.74
N PRO A 58 -57.65 5.28 -28.20
CA PRO A 58 -57.90 6.30 -27.20
C PRO A 58 -57.88 7.71 -27.79
N THR A 59 -58.89 8.45 -27.41
CA THR A 59 -59.10 9.87 -27.66
C THR A 59 -58.04 10.73 -26.96
N SER A 60 -57.46 11.65 -27.72
CA SER A 60 -56.45 12.61 -27.27
C SER A 60 -57.03 13.62 -26.26
N LYS A 61 -56.44 13.67 -25.06
CA LYS A 61 -56.37 14.88 -24.23
C LYS A 61 -54.91 15.30 -24.06
N LYS A 62 -54.61 16.47 -24.65
CA LYS A 62 -53.27 17.11 -24.61
C LYS A 62 -53.03 17.64 -23.20
N THR A 63 -52.32 16.92 -22.36
CA THR A 63 -51.75 17.43 -21.11
C THR A 63 -50.25 17.59 -21.33
N THR A 64 -49.80 18.82 -21.33
CA THR A 64 -48.35 19.16 -21.39
C THR A 64 -47.69 18.68 -20.09
N ALA A 65 -47.19 17.46 -20.09
CA ALA A 65 -46.32 16.98 -19.02
C ALA A 65 -44.90 17.47 -19.31
N THR A 66 -44.40 18.38 -18.49
CA THR A 66 -42.99 18.70 -18.44
C THR A 66 -42.24 17.43 -18.03
N THR A 67 -41.60 16.81 -19.01
CA THR A 67 -40.73 15.64 -18.77
C THR A 67 -39.52 16.14 -17.98
N VAL A 68 -39.56 16.01 -16.65
CA VAL A 68 -38.38 16.06 -15.82
C VAL A 68 -37.59 14.80 -16.17
N VAL A 69 -36.59 14.96 -17.03
CA VAL A 69 -35.58 13.93 -17.26
C VAL A 69 -34.91 13.69 -15.92
N PRO A 70 -34.97 12.51 -15.29
CA PRO A 70 -34.23 12.27 -14.08
C PRO A 70 -32.76 12.39 -14.46
N VAL A 71 -32.07 13.40 -13.89
CA VAL A 71 -30.63 13.45 -13.88
C VAL A 71 -30.22 12.17 -13.18
N LEU A 72 -29.66 11.22 -13.92
CA LEU A 72 -29.05 10.02 -13.37
C LEU A 72 -27.97 10.51 -12.41
N GLU A 73 -28.29 10.58 -11.13
CA GLU A 73 -27.31 10.85 -10.08
C GLU A 73 -26.24 9.78 -10.22
N LYS A 74 -25.02 10.19 -10.60
CA LYS A 74 -23.88 9.26 -10.59
C LYS A 74 -23.74 8.75 -9.18
N ALA A 75 -24.08 7.48 -8.98
CA ALA A 75 -23.94 6.84 -7.68
C ALA A 75 -22.49 6.98 -7.23
N VAL A 76 -22.27 7.61 -6.09
CA VAL A 76 -20.95 7.70 -5.47
C VAL A 76 -20.61 6.28 -5.00
N TRP A 77 -19.58 5.69 -5.61
CA TRP A 77 -19.14 4.38 -5.17
C TRP A 77 -18.34 4.53 -3.86
N THR A 78 -18.71 3.75 -2.86
CA THR A 78 -18.04 3.64 -1.56
C THR A 78 -17.72 2.19 -1.26
N GLY A 79 -16.83 1.95 -0.30
CA GLY A 79 -16.42 0.62 0.09
C GLY A 79 -15.05 0.21 -0.48
N LYS A 80 -14.84 -1.08 -0.66
CA LYS A 80 -13.57 -1.69 -1.09
C LYS A 80 -13.71 -2.36 -2.45
N ARG A 81 -12.80 -2.10 -3.38
CA ARG A 81 -12.75 -2.81 -4.67
C ARG A 81 -11.32 -3.00 -5.15
N GLU A 82 -11.12 -4.11 -5.87
CA GLU A 82 -9.87 -4.37 -6.59
C GLU A 82 -9.85 -3.54 -7.87
N VAL A 83 -8.69 -2.97 -8.17
CA VAL A 83 -8.42 -2.21 -9.40
C VAL A 83 -7.11 -2.67 -10.00
N THR A 84 -6.97 -2.52 -11.30
CA THR A 84 -5.74 -2.82 -12.05
C THR A 84 -5.18 -1.53 -12.59
N ILE A 85 -3.90 -1.27 -12.36
CA ILE A 85 -3.21 -0.05 -12.79
C ILE A 85 -2.08 -0.46 -13.74
N PRO A 86 -1.94 0.16 -14.92
CA PRO A 86 -0.76 -0.06 -15.75
C PRO A 86 0.51 0.39 -15.02
N GLY A 87 1.41 -0.57 -14.73
CA GLY A 87 2.68 -0.33 -14.06
C GLY A 87 3.83 -0.04 -15.02
N SER A 88 5.05 -0.14 -14.51
CA SER A 88 6.28 0.04 -15.26
C SER A 88 6.66 -1.20 -16.09
N VAL A 89 6.40 -2.38 -15.55
CA VAL A 89 6.79 -3.69 -16.13
C VAL A 89 5.57 -4.48 -16.59
N GLY A 90 4.40 -4.22 -16.01
CA GLY A 90 3.17 -4.96 -16.28
C GLY A 90 2.01 -4.33 -15.54
N LYS A 91 0.97 -5.11 -15.28
CA LYS A 91 -0.20 -4.66 -14.54
C LYS A 91 0.05 -4.77 -13.04
N LEU A 92 -0.30 -3.73 -12.31
CA LEU A 92 -0.27 -3.69 -10.86
C LEU A 92 -1.66 -4.02 -10.32
N ALA A 93 -1.72 -4.96 -9.38
CA ALA A 93 -2.91 -5.23 -8.60
C ALA A 93 -3.02 -4.21 -7.45
N ALA A 94 -4.17 -3.59 -7.31
CA ALA A 94 -4.39 -2.60 -6.26
C ALA A 94 -5.78 -2.74 -5.65
N THR A 95 -5.92 -2.27 -4.42
CA THR A 95 -7.20 -2.17 -3.71
C THR A 95 -7.48 -0.71 -3.41
N LEU A 96 -8.55 -0.19 -3.98
CA LEU A 96 -9.09 1.13 -3.67
C LEU A 96 -10.17 0.98 -2.59
N GLN A 97 -10.05 1.73 -1.51
CA GLN A 97 -10.98 1.71 -0.38
C GLN A 97 -11.44 3.14 -0.09
N VAL A 98 -12.75 3.37 -0.19
CA VAL A 98 -13.36 4.71 -0.16
C VAL A 98 -14.39 4.78 0.97
N PRO A 99 -14.32 5.78 1.87
CA PRO A 99 -15.30 5.95 2.93
C PRO A 99 -16.69 6.33 2.39
N GLU A 100 -17.71 6.19 3.21
CA GLU A 100 -19.02 6.78 2.91
C GLU A 100 -18.88 8.29 2.78
N MET A 101 -19.46 8.84 1.70
CA MET A 101 -19.44 10.27 1.45
C MET A 101 -20.69 10.73 0.70
N LYS A 102 -21.04 12.00 0.88
CA LYS A 102 -22.15 12.61 0.14
C LYS A 102 -21.76 12.74 -1.35
N GLN A 103 -22.77 12.70 -2.21
CA GLN A 103 -22.57 12.92 -3.63
C GLN A 103 -21.88 14.26 -3.91
N GLY A 104 -20.86 14.25 -4.78
CA GLY A 104 -20.05 15.42 -5.11
C GLY A 104 -19.03 15.82 -4.04
N ALA A 105 -19.02 15.18 -2.88
CA ALA A 105 -17.97 15.39 -1.88
C ALA A 105 -16.63 14.85 -2.35
N LYS A 106 -15.56 15.45 -1.83
CA LYS A 106 -14.19 14.98 -2.03
C LYS A 106 -13.55 14.65 -0.70
N VAL A 107 -12.76 13.58 -0.69
CA VAL A 107 -12.03 13.10 0.50
C VAL A 107 -10.53 13.00 0.22
N PRO A 108 -9.68 13.16 1.25
CA PRO A 108 -8.25 12.89 1.10
C PRO A 108 -8.02 11.40 0.84
N LEU A 109 -6.91 11.09 0.13
CA LEU A 109 -6.51 9.75 -0.21
C LEU A 109 -5.07 9.50 0.23
N VAL A 110 -4.81 8.33 0.84
CA VAL A 110 -3.48 7.85 1.20
C VAL A 110 -3.08 6.69 0.27
N ILE A 111 -1.97 6.84 -0.46
CA ILE A 111 -1.35 5.74 -1.21
C ILE A 111 -0.45 4.97 -0.26
N ILE A 112 -0.62 3.64 -0.17
CA ILE A 112 0.10 2.77 0.76
C ILE A 112 1.02 1.83 -0.03
N MET A 113 2.32 1.81 0.34
CA MET A 113 3.42 1.13 -0.32
C MET A 113 4.05 0.09 0.61
N HIS A 114 4.03 -1.18 0.22
CA HIS A 114 4.57 -2.29 1.00
C HIS A 114 6.11 -2.41 0.89
N GLY A 115 6.72 -3.19 1.79
CA GLY A 115 8.14 -3.53 1.79
C GLY A 115 8.50 -4.71 0.86
N LEU A 116 9.79 -4.98 0.72
CA LEU A 116 10.31 -6.13 -0.04
C LEU A 116 9.75 -7.45 0.52
N GLY A 117 9.32 -8.36 -0.36
CA GLY A 117 8.77 -9.66 0.02
C GLY A 117 7.39 -9.61 0.71
N SER A 118 6.73 -8.44 0.70
CA SER A 118 5.37 -8.23 1.23
C SER A 118 4.37 -8.00 0.09
N ASP A 119 3.13 -7.70 0.43
CA ASP A 119 2.08 -7.37 -0.53
C ASP A 119 1.10 -6.34 0.05
N LYS A 120 0.17 -5.87 -0.80
CA LYS A 120 -0.85 -4.87 -0.44
C LYS A 120 -1.83 -5.32 0.63
N ASP A 121 -2.00 -6.64 0.83
CA ASP A 121 -2.96 -7.24 1.76
C ASP A 121 -2.31 -7.62 3.11
N ASN A 122 -1.01 -7.32 3.29
CA ASN A 122 -0.34 -7.43 4.59
C ASN A 122 -1.14 -6.75 5.70
N MET A 123 -1.15 -7.35 6.89
CA MET A 123 -1.98 -6.94 8.03
C MET A 123 -1.81 -5.46 8.40
N LEU A 124 -0.58 -4.93 8.38
CA LEU A 124 -0.32 -3.51 8.67
C LEU A 124 -1.07 -2.58 7.71
N PHE A 125 -1.03 -2.90 6.41
CA PHE A 125 -1.60 -2.04 5.37
C PHE A 125 -3.11 -2.19 5.27
N ALA A 126 -3.63 -3.41 5.46
CA ALA A 126 -5.06 -3.68 5.50
C ALA A 126 -5.70 -2.96 6.70
N ALA A 127 -5.12 -3.11 7.90
CA ALA A 127 -5.60 -2.43 9.11
C ALA A 127 -5.50 -0.90 9.01
N LEU A 128 -4.42 -0.37 8.40
CA LEU A 128 -4.31 1.07 8.15
C LEU A 128 -5.41 1.55 7.20
N ALA A 129 -5.67 0.83 6.11
CA ALA A 129 -6.71 1.20 5.15
C ALA A 129 -8.11 1.17 5.78
N ASP A 130 -8.41 0.15 6.60
CA ASP A 130 -9.68 0.06 7.33
C ASP A 130 -9.83 1.23 8.31
N SER A 131 -8.80 1.52 9.09
CA SER A 131 -8.80 2.65 10.04
C SER A 131 -8.92 4.00 9.34
N LEU A 132 -8.29 4.20 8.19
CA LEU A 132 -8.44 5.42 7.38
C LEU A 132 -9.87 5.57 6.87
N GLN A 133 -10.47 4.50 6.33
CA GLN A 133 -11.85 4.50 5.82
C GLN A 133 -12.86 4.86 6.92
N GLU A 134 -12.75 4.26 8.10
CA GLU A 134 -13.59 4.57 9.27
C GLU A 134 -13.50 6.05 9.68
N ASN A 135 -12.40 6.71 9.35
CA ASN A 135 -12.15 8.12 9.67
C ASN A 135 -12.34 9.08 8.47
N GLY A 136 -13.03 8.65 7.41
CA GLY A 136 -13.37 9.51 6.28
C GLY A 136 -12.21 9.79 5.31
N ILE A 137 -11.17 8.95 5.31
CA ILE A 137 -10.00 9.05 4.45
C ILE A 137 -9.97 7.84 3.52
N ALA A 138 -9.86 8.07 2.22
CA ALA A 138 -9.69 7.00 1.24
C ALA A 138 -8.27 6.45 1.25
N SER A 139 -8.10 5.22 0.82
CA SER A 139 -6.78 4.60 0.63
C SER A 139 -6.67 3.85 -0.69
N LEU A 140 -5.47 3.81 -1.24
CA LEU A 140 -5.09 3.04 -2.42
C LEU A 140 -3.81 2.28 -2.09
N ARG A 141 -3.92 0.99 -1.82
CA ARG A 141 -2.78 0.10 -1.60
C ARG A 141 -2.59 -0.79 -2.82
N PHE A 142 -1.36 -1.05 -3.20
CA PHE A 142 -1.03 -1.79 -4.41
C PHE A 142 0.16 -2.72 -4.20
N ASP A 143 0.22 -3.77 -4.99
CA ASP A 143 1.39 -4.62 -5.09
C ASP A 143 2.37 -3.99 -6.08
N PHE A 144 3.60 -3.75 -5.67
CA PHE A 144 4.69 -3.41 -6.60
C PHE A 144 4.86 -4.52 -7.65
N ASN A 145 5.44 -4.23 -8.80
CA ASN A 145 5.77 -5.27 -9.77
C ASN A 145 6.53 -6.42 -9.09
N SER A 146 6.32 -7.64 -9.58
CA SER A 146 6.95 -8.86 -9.05
C SER A 146 6.53 -9.25 -7.61
N HIS A 147 5.52 -8.58 -7.03
CA HIS A 147 4.97 -8.90 -5.72
C HIS A 147 3.47 -9.20 -5.80
N GLY A 148 2.98 -9.97 -4.82
CA GLY A 148 1.56 -10.25 -4.63
C GLY A 148 0.87 -10.76 -5.89
N LYS A 149 -0.09 -9.96 -6.39
CA LYS A 149 -0.88 -10.26 -7.62
C LYS A 149 -0.46 -9.40 -8.82
N SER A 150 0.56 -8.58 -8.67
CA SER A 150 1.11 -7.77 -9.77
C SER A 150 1.97 -8.60 -10.69
N GLU A 151 1.99 -8.22 -11.97
CA GLU A 151 2.84 -8.84 -12.98
C GLU A 151 4.32 -8.45 -12.76
N GLY A 152 5.23 -9.22 -13.35
CA GLY A 152 6.68 -9.02 -13.28
C GLY A 152 7.42 -10.26 -12.83
N ASN A 153 8.75 -10.15 -12.83
CA ASN A 153 9.64 -11.20 -12.35
C ASN A 153 10.64 -10.59 -11.35
N ILE A 154 10.78 -11.19 -10.17
CA ILE A 154 11.63 -10.67 -9.10
C ILE A 154 13.12 -10.54 -9.51
N VAL A 155 13.58 -11.35 -10.46
CA VAL A 155 14.94 -11.25 -11.03
C VAL A 155 15.14 -9.97 -11.85
N ASP A 156 14.06 -9.43 -12.44
CA ASP A 156 14.09 -8.22 -13.25
C ASP A 156 13.73 -6.96 -12.46
N MET A 157 13.32 -7.12 -11.20
CA MET A 157 12.94 -6.02 -10.33
C MET A 157 14.16 -5.16 -9.95
N ASP A 158 13.98 -3.84 -9.98
CA ASP A 158 14.95 -2.86 -9.54
C ASP A 158 14.28 -1.60 -8.97
N PHE A 159 15.05 -0.71 -8.35
CA PHE A 159 14.50 0.51 -7.76
C PHE A 159 13.94 1.49 -8.78
N ASN A 160 14.38 1.47 -10.04
CA ASN A 160 13.84 2.36 -11.06
C ASN A 160 12.41 1.96 -11.43
N ASN A 161 12.17 0.65 -11.62
CA ASN A 161 10.83 0.18 -11.95
C ASN A 161 9.88 0.27 -10.75
N LEU A 162 10.34 0.09 -9.50
CA LEU A 162 9.52 0.31 -8.31
C LEU A 162 9.11 1.79 -8.15
N GLN A 163 10.04 2.73 -8.38
CA GLN A 163 9.72 4.16 -8.36
C GLN A 163 8.72 4.53 -9.46
N ALA A 164 8.92 4.00 -10.67
CA ALA A 164 8.01 4.21 -11.80
C ALA A 164 6.60 3.64 -11.51
N ASP A 165 6.49 2.49 -10.83
CA ASP A 165 5.20 1.95 -10.38
C ASP A 165 4.49 2.92 -9.43
N ALA A 166 5.20 3.41 -8.41
CA ALA A 166 4.64 4.39 -7.47
C ALA A 166 4.15 5.66 -8.18
N GLU A 167 4.88 6.16 -9.17
CA GLU A 167 4.47 7.30 -10.00
C GLU A 167 3.23 6.99 -10.87
N LYS A 168 3.13 5.78 -11.43
CA LYS A 168 1.93 5.34 -12.16
C LYS A 168 0.70 5.29 -11.24
N VAL A 169 0.86 4.76 -10.03
CA VAL A 169 -0.21 4.72 -9.02
C VAL A 169 -0.61 6.12 -8.57
N LEU A 170 0.36 7.01 -8.35
CA LEU A 170 0.10 8.42 -8.03
C LEU A 170 -0.68 9.12 -9.15
N ASN A 171 -0.29 8.90 -10.40
CA ASN A 171 -0.98 9.45 -11.56
C ASN A 171 -2.39 8.86 -11.75
N TYR A 172 -2.62 7.61 -11.36
CA TYR A 172 -3.95 7.02 -11.31
C TYR A 172 -4.81 7.71 -10.23
N ALA A 173 -4.27 7.86 -9.01
CA ALA A 173 -4.97 8.51 -7.90
C ALA A 173 -5.39 9.97 -8.22
N ARG A 174 -4.55 10.71 -8.94
CA ARG A 174 -4.83 12.09 -9.40
C ARG A 174 -6.02 12.20 -10.36
N LYS A 175 -6.38 11.12 -11.04
CA LYS A 175 -7.51 11.10 -11.99
C LYS A 175 -8.84 10.74 -11.32
N LEU A 176 -8.83 10.38 -10.03
CA LEU A 176 -10.04 10.08 -9.27
C LEU A 176 -10.71 11.41 -8.88
N ASP A 177 -11.88 11.67 -9.40
CA ASP A 177 -12.62 12.93 -9.28
C ASP A 177 -13.05 13.26 -7.83
N PHE A 178 -13.17 12.23 -6.99
CA PHE A 178 -13.50 12.37 -5.58
C PHE A 178 -12.30 12.67 -4.66
N VAL A 179 -11.07 12.67 -5.19
CA VAL A 179 -9.88 12.92 -4.37
C VAL A 179 -9.65 14.41 -4.16
N SER A 180 -9.55 14.85 -2.90
CA SER A 180 -9.28 16.25 -2.53
C SER A 180 -7.78 16.54 -2.38
N SER A 181 -7.03 15.60 -1.85
CA SER A 181 -5.58 15.68 -1.65
C SER A 181 -4.97 14.28 -1.55
N ILE A 182 -3.67 14.16 -1.83
CA ILE A 182 -2.95 12.88 -1.79
C ILE A 182 -1.87 12.95 -0.73
N SER A 183 -1.78 11.87 0.06
CA SER A 183 -0.71 11.59 1.01
C SER A 183 -0.10 10.22 0.73
N LEU A 184 1.09 9.97 1.25
CA LEU A 184 1.80 8.70 1.05
C LEU A 184 2.03 8.02 2.40
N ALA A 185 1.97 6.70 2.38
CA ALA A 185 2.44 5.85 3.48
C ALA A 185 3.32 4.75 2.89
N GLY A 186 4.39 4.36 3.58
CA GLY A 186 5.24 3.27 3.10
C GLY A 186 6.01 2.59 4.22
N HIS A 187 6.22 1.28 4.09
CA HIS A 187 6.98 0.48 5.03
C HIS A 187 8.28 -0.01 4.39
N SER A 188 9.39 0.03 5.14
CA SER A 188 10.68 -0.51 4.70
C SER A 188 11.10 0.04 3.32
N MET A 189 11.31 -0.81 2.31
CA MET A 189 11.50 -0.44 0.90
C MET A 189 10.44 0.52 0.40
N GLY A 190 9.14 0.25 0.67
CA GLY A 190 8.04 1.15 0.29
C GLY A 190 8.12 2.50 0.98
N GLY A 191 8.71 2.58 2.19
CA GLY A 191 9.02 3.82 2.88
C GLY A 191 10.08 4.66 2.16
N VAL A 192 11.13 4.01 1.67
CA VAL A 192 12.14 4.66 0.81
C VAL A 192 11.49 5.22 -0.45
N ILE A 193 10.72 4.39 -1.17
CA ILE A 193 10.05 4.84 -2.41
C ILE A 193 9.08 6.00 -2.12
N ALA A 194 8.27 5.92 -1.05
CA ALA A 194 7.34 6.98 -0.67
C ALA A 194 8.07 8.30 -0.37
N SER A 195 9.19 8.25 0.36
CA SER A 195 10.00 9.45 0.67
C SER A 195 10.59 10.10 -0.57
N MET A 196 11.12 9.29 -1.51
CA MET A 196 11.71 9.77 -2.76
C MET A 196 10.65 10.34 -3.71
N VAL A 197 9.48 9.70 -3.82
CA VAL A 197 8.35 10.23 -4.59
C VAL A 197 7.88 11.56 -4.00
N ALA A 198 7.74 11.65 -2.68
CA ALA A 198 7.39 12.90 -2.01
C ALA A 198 8.42 14.01 -2.29
N GLY A 199 9.71 13.68 -2.25
CA GLY A 199 10.80 14.62 -2.53
C GLY A 199 10.75 15.19 -3.94
N ARG A 200 10.47 14.35 -4.94
CA ARG A 200 10.31 14.80 -6.35
C ARG A 200 9.03 15.61 -6.59
N GLU A 201 7.96 15.25 -5.93
CA GLU A 201 6.64 15.88 -6.13
C GLU A 201 6.47 17.18 -5.32
N GLY A 202 7.09 17.28 -4.17
CA GLY A 202 7.03 18.45 -3.29
C GLY A 202 5.71 18.59 -2.53
N THR A 203 5.67 19.56 -1.63
CA THR A 203 4.55 19.81 -0.69
C THR A 203 3.26 20.30 -1.35
N ASN A 204 3.37 20.87 -2.54
CA ASN A 204 2.18 21.33 -3.27
C ASN A 204 1.34 20.17 -3.81
N LYS A 205 1.95 19.01 -4.01
CA LYS A 205 1.30 17.84 -4.61
C LYS A 205 1.07 16.70 -3.60
N ILE A 206 1.94 16.59 -2.58
CA ILE A 206 1.83 15.59 -1.51
C ILE A 206 1.56 16.30 -0.19
N LYS A 207 0.42 16.01 0.42
CA LYS A 207 -0.07 16.70 1.61
C LYS A 207 0.68 16.29 2.88
N SER A 208 0.94 14.98 3.04
CA SER A 208 1.71 14.41 4.16
C SER A 208 2.30 13.06 3.80
N VAL A 209 3.30 12.63 4.57
CA VAL A 209 3.98 11.34 4.40
C VAL A 209 4.10 10.64 5.75
N VAL A 210 3.78 9.34 5.80
CA VAL A 210 4.05 8.47 6.95
C VAL A 210 4.98 7.34 6.52
N LEU A 211 6.10 7.19 7.21
CA LEU A 211 7.09 6.14 6.96
C LEU A 211 7.12 5.18 8.14
N PHE A 212 6.93 3.91 7.88
CA PHE A 212 7.03 2.82 8.85
C PHE A 212 8.38 2.12 8.64
N ALA A 213 9.29 2.19 9.60
CA ALA A 213 10.61 1.57 9.55
C ALA A 213 11.28 1.68 8.15
N PRO A 214 11.44 2.89 7.58
CA PRO A 214 11.94 3.07 6.21
C PRO A 214 13.38 2.57 6.08
N ALA A 215 13.67 1.74 5.06
CA ALA A 215 14.96 1.08 4.86
C ALA A 215 16.03 2.05 4.29
N VAL A 216 16.41 3.06 5.07
CA VAL A 216 17.33 4.13 4.66
C VAL A 216 18.74 3.59 4.42
N ALA A 217 19.17 2.59 5.21
CA ALA A 217 20.52 2.04 5.12
C ALA A 217 20.77 1.24 3.82
N ILE A 218 19.74 0.88 3.07
CA ILE A 218 19.84 0.01 1.88
C ILE A 218 20.85 0.52 0.84
N GLN A 219 20.96 1.84 0.68
CA GLN A 219 21.94 2.43 -0.24
C GLN A 219 23.37 2.24 0.26
N ASP A 220 23.64 2.58 1.51
CA ASP A 220 24.95 2.47 2.13
C ASP A 220 25.38 1.00 2.24
N ASP A 221 24.44 0.10 2.56
CA ASP A 221 24.69 -1.34 2.62
C ASP A 221 25.09 -1.87 1.24
N ALA A 222 24.34 -1.53 0.20
CA ALA A 222 24.66 -1.93 -1.16
C ALA A 222 26.02 -1.37 -1.64
N GLN A 223 26.38 -0.16 -1.24
CA GLN A 223 27.70 0.44 -1.53
C GLN A 223 28.84 -0.25 -0.77
N ARG A 224 28.58 -0.77 0.44
CA ARG A 224 29.55 -1.56 1.21
C ARG A 224 29.64 -3.03 0.79
N GLY A 225 28.79 -3.49 -0.13
CA GLY A 225 28.74 -4.88 -0.57
C GLY A 225 28.00 -5.80 0.40
N GLU A 226 26.94 -5.31 1.01
CA GLU A 226 26.09 -6.08 1.91
C GLU A 226 24.60 -5.80 1.64
N PHE A 227 23.76 -6.82 1.74
CA PHE A 227 22.31 -6.68 1.71
C PHE A 227 21.64 -7.85 2.46
N SER A 228 20.96 -7.56 3.56
CA SER A 228 20.24 -8.55 4.36
C SER A 228 21.06 -9.81 4.68
N GLY A 229 22.33 -9.64 5.04
CA GLY A 229 23.26 -10.72 5.33
C GLY A 229 23.97 -11.34 4.11
N PHE A 230 23.54 -11.04 2.89
CA PHE A 230 24.26 -11.39 1.68
C PHE A 230 25.44 -10.44 1.46
N LYS A 231 26.66 -10.99 1.31
CA LYS A 231 27.89 -10.22 1.07
C LYS A 231 28.36 -10.41 -0.36
N PHE A 232 28.79 -9.33 -1.00
CA PHE A 232 29.22 -9.31 -2.39
C PHE A 232 30.30 -8.24 -2.62
N ASP A 233 31.03 -8.34 -3.74
CA ASP A 233 31.91 -7.27 -4.20
C ASP A 233 31.07 -6.14 -4.80
N PRO A 234 31.04 -4.93 -4.20
CA PRO A 234 30.23 -3.83 -4.71
C PRO A 234 30.63 -3.34 -6.11
N ASN A 235 31.85 -3.66 -6.56
CA ASN A 235 32.37 -3.34 -7.90
C ASN A 235 32.12 -4.47 -8.91
N ASN A 236 31.77 -5.68 -8.44
CA ASN A 236 31.51 -6.84 -9.28
C ASN A 236 30.26 -7.58 -8.81
N ILE A 237 29.11 -6.91 -8.96
CA ILE A 237 27.82 -7.41 -8.52
C ILE A 237 27.43 -8.66 -9.32
N PRO A 238 27.04 -9.78 -8.66
CA PRO A 238 26.64 -10.99 -9.34
C PRO A 238 25.36 -10.78 -10.16
N ALA A 239 25.16 -11.60 -11.20
CA ALA A 239 23.97 -11.54 -12.04
C ALA A 239 22.68 -11.78 -11.24
N THR A 240 22.75 -12.72 -10.29
CA THR A 240 21.69 -13.06 -9.35
C THR A 240 22.26 -13.35 -7.96
N PHE A 241 21.43 -13.26 -6.93
CA PHE A 241 21.78 -13.59 -5.55
C PHE A 241 20.57 -14.09 -4.78
N GLU A 242 20.82 -14.87 -3.72
CA GLU A 242 19.76 -15.42 -2.86
C GLU A 242 19.61 -14.56 -1.60
N VAL A 243 18.39 -14.11 -1.33
CA VAL A 243 18.05 -13.38 -0.12
C VAL A 243 16.59 -13.62 0.27
N MET A 244 16.34 -13.83 1.56
CA MET A 244 14.97 -14.02 2.12
C MET A 244 14.20 -15.17 1.39
N GLY A 245 14.90 -16.20 0.90
CA GLY A 245 14.30 -17.33 0.17
C GLY A 245 13.91 -17.03 -1.28
N HIS A 246 14.39 -15.93 -1.85
CA HIS A 246 14.15 -15.55 -3.24
C HIS A 246 15.46 -15.38 -4.00
N THR A 247 15.47 -15.81 -5.26
CA THR A 247 16.53 -15.46 -6.22
C THR A 247 16.21 -14.06 -6.78
N MET A 248 17.05 -13.09 -6.46
CA MET A 248 16.95 -11.71 -6.95
C MET A 248 18.00 -11.41 -8.01
N GLY A 249 17.72 -10.49 -8.91
CA GLY A 249 18.68 -10.02 -9.91
C GLY A 249 19.65 -8.99 -9.37
N GLY A 250 20.90 -9.03 -9.83
CA GLY A 250 21.93 -8.06 -9.45
C GLY A 250 21.60 -6.60 -9.82
N LYS A 251 20.62 -6.36 -10.69
CA LYS A 251 20.07 -5.02 -10.96
C LYS A 251 19.54 -4.33 -9.71
N TRP A 252 18.96 -5.10 -8.80
CA TRP A 252 18.51 -4.60 -7.49
C TRP A 252 19.66 -3.89 -6.76
N LEU A 253 20.75 -4.60 -6.55
CA LEU A 253 21.92 -4.06 -5.84
C LEU A 253 22.56 -2.88 -6.59
N LYS A 254 22.67 -2.97 -7.92
CA LYS A 254 23.21 -1.86 -8.76
C LYS A 254 22.39 -0.60 -8.63
N THR A 255 21.06 -0.71 -8.65
CA THR A 255 20.19 0.47 -8.51
C THR A 255 20.12 0.95 -7.07
N ALA A 256 20.23 0.05 -6.06
CA ALA A 256 20.32 0.43 -4.66
C ALA A 256 21.54 1.33 -4.38
N GLN A 257 22.71 1.01 -4.95
CA GLN A 257 23.93 1.81 -4.77
C GLN A 257 23.79 3.28 -5.20
N THR A 258 22.87 3.59 -6.09
CA THR A 258 22.76 4.92 -6.75
C THR A 258 21.46 5.66 -6.43
N LEU A 259 20.72 5.22 -5.39
CA LEU A 259 19.37 5.75 -5.09
C LEU A 259 19.34 7.24 -4.69
N ASN A 260 20.35 7.74 -4.00
CA ASN A 260 20.37 9.10 -3.42
C ASN A 260 19.12 9.38 -2.56
N ILE A 261 18.79 8.44 -1.65
CA ILE A 261 17.54 8.40 -0.90
C ILE A 261 17.28 9.72 -0.17
N LEU A 262 18.18 10.10 0.75
CA LEU A 262 18.00 11.27 1.60
C LEU A 262 18.06 12.58 0.81
N GLU A 263 18.96 12.67 -0.16
CA GLU A 263 19.06 13.87 -1.01
C GLU A 263 17.79 14.09 -1.84
N THR A 264 17.20 13.00 -2.36
CA THR A 264 15.92 13.08 -3.06
C THR A 264 14.79 13.44 -2.09
N ALA A 265 14.71 12.77 -0.93
CA ALA A 265 13.66 12.99 0.07
C ALA A 265 13.66 14.42 0.63
N LYS A 266 14.82 15.08 0.69
CA LYS A 266 15.01 16.47 1.12
C LYS A 266 14.18 17.49 0.30
N GLY A 267 13.82 17.16 -0.93
CA GLY A 267 12.88 17.97 -1.73
C GLY A 267 11.47 18.07 -1.12
N TYR A 268 11.13 17.22 -0.13
CA TYR A 268 9.87 17.29 0.58
C TYR A 268 10.02 17.99 1.94
N GLN A 269 9.50 19.21 2.04
CA GLN A 269 9.55 20.04 3.25
C GLN A 269 8.20 20.07 3.99
N GLY A 270 7.29 19.14 3.67
CA GLY A 270 5.96 19.05 4.24
C GLY A 270 5.90 18.25 5.53
N LYS A 271 4.68 17.86 5.89
CA LYS A 271 4.37 17.08 7.09
C LYS A 271 4.86 15.63 6.91
N LEU A 272 5.97 15.29 7.53
CA LEU A 272 6.61 13.97 7.53
C LEU A 272 6.50 13.33 8.92
N TYR A 273 6.11 12.07 8.98
CA TYR A 273 6.00 11.33 10.22
C TYR A 273 6.67 9.95 10.08
N VAL A 274 7.63 9.66 10.93
CA VAL A 274 8.32 8.37 10.94
C VAL A 274 7.91 7.59 12.17
N ILE A 275 7.53 6.33 12.00
CA ILE A 275 7.19 5.37 13.07
C ILE A 275 8.19 4.23 12.98
N HIS A 276 8.95 3.96 14.04
CA HIS A 276 10.00 2.94 14.02
C HIS A 276 10.04 2.15 15.33
N GLY A 277 10.27 0.83 15.22
CA GLY A 277 10.48 -0.04 16.36
C GLY A 277 11.90 0.06 16.92
N THR A 278 12.08 0.03 18.23
CA THR A 278 13.43 0.13 18.83
C THR A 278 14.21 -1.19 18.80
N GLU A 279 13.56 -2.32 18.51
CA GLU A 279 14.17 -3.64 18.35
C GLU A 279 14.17 -4.12 16.89
N ASP A 280 14.14 -3.16 15.96
CA ASP A 280 14.30 -3.44 14.53
C ASP A 280 15.70 -3.97 14.25
N GLN A 281 15.79 -5.19 13.72
CA GLN A 281 17.05 -5.89 13.42
C GLN A 281 17.45 -5.81 11.94
N PHE A 282 16.54 -5.31 11.08
CA PHE A 282 16.81 -5.13 9.65
C PHE A 282 17.28 -3.71 9.34
N GLU A 283 16.63 -2.72 9.96
CA GLU A 283 16.94 -1.31 9.76
C GLU A 283 17.14 -0.64 11.12
N PRO A 284 18.32 -0.17 11.45
CA PRO A 284 18.55 0.54 12.71
C PRO A 284 17.66 1.78 12.82
N TYR A 285 16.82 1.86 13.85
CA TYR A 285 15.88 2.98 14.02
C TYR A 285 16.54 4.36 14.05
N VAL A 286 17.84 4.43 14.39
CA VAL A 286 18.61 5.68 14.40
C VAL A 286 18.73 6.30 13.00
N THR A 287 18.72 5.49 11.93
CA THR A 287 18.78 5.96 10.53
C THR A 287 17.56 6.79 10.16
N SER A 288 16.42 6.51 10.76
CA SER A 288 15.17 7.28 10.55
C SER A 288 15.30 8.74 10.97
N SER A 289 16.20 9.07 11.90
CA SER A 289 16.47 10.46 12.30
C SER A 289 17.05 11.30 11.17
N LEU A 290 17.69 10.66 10.17
CA LEU A 290 18.27 11.34 9.02
C LEU A 290 17.20 12.06 8.17
N TYR A 291 15.96 11.55 8.12
CA TYR A 291 14.87 12.26 7.46
C TYR A 291 14.48 13.57 8.13
N LEU A 292 14.72 13.69 9.45
CA LEU A 292 14.37 14.89 10.21
C LEU A 292 15.46 15.97 10.14
N ARG A 293 16.69 15.57 9.84
CA ARG A 293 17.82 16.51 9.73
C ARG A 293 17.53 17.63 8.73
N ASP A 294 16.94 17.26 7.59
CA ASP A 294 16.69 18.15 6.47
C ASP A 294 15.21 18.55 6.32
N ASN A 295 14.32 18.07 7.21
CA ASN A 295 12.90 18.45 7.23
C ASN A 295 12.43 18.93 8.62
N PRO A 296 12.34 20.24 8.85
CA PRO A 296 11.95 20.80 10.16
C PRO A 296 10.50 20.49 10.55
N ASN A 297 9.67 20.09 9.59
CA ASN A 297 8.27 19.67 9.82
C ASN A 297 8.15 18.16 10.09
N GLY A 298 9.28 17.44 10.09
CA GLY A 298 9.35 16.02 10.38
C GLY A 298 9.16 15.72 11.87
N LYS A 299 8.56 14.57 12.15
CA LYS A 299 8.42 14.01 13.50
C LYS A 299 8.76 12.52 13.47
N ILE A 300 9.31 12.01 14.58
CA ILE A 300 9.56 10.58 14.76
C ILE A 300 8.89 10.08 16.05
N VAL A 301 8.31 8.90 15.96
CA VAL A 301 7.82 8.13 17.10
C VAL A 301 8.55 6.80 17.13
N LEU A 302 9.18 6.52 18.27
CA LEU A 302 9.82 5.25 18.53
C LEU A 302 8.89 4.37 19.36
N LEU A 303 8.60 3.18 18.86
CA LEU A 303 7.79 2.17 19.53
C LEU A 303 8.74 1.22 20.26
N LYS A 304 8.81 1.34 21.59
CA LYS A 304 9.74 0.56 22.41
C LYS A 304 9.40 -0.93 22.36
N GLY A 305 10.39 -1.76 22.03
CA GLY A 305 10.28 -3.20 21.97
C GLY A 305 9.61 -3.75 20.69
N PHE A 306 9.40 -2.90 19.69
CA PHE A 306 8.84 -3.31 18.41
C PHE A 306 9.94 -3.65 17.40
N ASP A 307 9.71 -4.71 16.65
CA ASP A 307 10.55 -5.15 15.53
C ASP A 307 10.22 -4.41 14.22
N HIS A 308 10.92 -4.78 13.14
CA HIS A 308 10.74 -4.22 11.80
C HIS A 308 9.31 -4.33 11.25
N TYR A 309 8.61 -5.41 11.57
CA TYR A 309 7.27 -5.73 11.06
C TYR A 309 6.15 -5.32 12.01
N PHE A 310 6.50 -4.72 13.17
CA PHE A 310 5.56 -4.38 14.23
C PHE A 310 4.75 -5.60 14.72
N SER A 311 5.37 -6.78 14.72
CA SER A 311 4.71 -8.07 15.00
C SER A 311 4.17 -8.19 16.43
N GLN A 312 4.62 -7.35 17.36
CA GLN A 312 4.16 -7.32 18.74
C GLN A 312 2.72 -6.81 18.88
N ASP A 313 2.33 -5.81 18.09
CA ASP A 313 0.99 -5.23 18.03
C ASP A 313 0.88 -4.31 16.81
N VAL A 314 0.34 -4.82 15.72
CA VAL A 314 0.20 -4.08 14.46
C VAL A 314 -0.78 -2.89 14.59
N LEU A 315 -1.70 -2.93 15.55
CA LEU A 315 -2.72 -1.89 15.70
C LEU A 315 -2.16 -0.61 16.34
N LEU A 316 -1.08 -0.72 17.13
CA LEU A 316 -0.46 0.46 17.73
C LEU A 316 0.14 1.41 16.66
N PRO A 317 1.05 0.98 15.76
CA PRO A 317 1.54 1.85 14.69
C PRO A 317 0.42 2.33 13.76
N VAL A 318 -0.60 1.51 13.49
CA VAL A 318 -1.80 1.92 12.71
C VAL A 318 -2.54 3.07 13.40
N SER A 319 -2.81 2.95 14.70
CA SER A 319 -3.48 3.99 15.49
C SER A 319 -2.69 5.30 15.49
N VAL A 320 -1.36 5.21 15.66
CA VAL A 320 -0.44 6.37 15.63
C VAL A 320 -0.48 7.06 14.27
N ALA A 321 -0.40 6.28 13.18
CA ALA A 321 -0.46 6.82 11.81
C ALA A 321 -1.83 7.43 11.47
N THR A 322 -2.92 6.75 11.84
CA THR A 322 -4.28 7.23 11.60
C THR A 322 -4.54 8.55 12.33
N LYS A 323 -4.12 8.65 13.60
CA LYS A 323 -4.21 9.90 14.34
C LYS A 323 -3.50 11.04 13.63
N TYR A 324 -2.27 10.80 13.17
CA TYR A 324 -1.50 11.80 12.42
C TYR A 324 -2.19 12.21 11.11
N PHE A 325 -2.68 11.26 10.31
CA PHE A 325 -3.41 11.58 9.09
C PHE A 325 -4.68 12.39 9.36
N LYS A 326 -5.44 12.07 10.41
CA LYS A 326 -6.62 12.85 10.82
C LYS A 326 -6.27 14.29 11.15
N GLU A 327 -5.23 14.50 11.93
CA GLU A 327 -4.77 15.86 12.30
C GLU A 327 -4.39 16.66 11.06
N VAL A 328 -3.67 16.07 10.10
CA VAL A 328 -3.15 16.81 8.94
C VAL A 328 -4.20 16.95 7.83
N LEU A 329 -5.03 15.95 7.61
CA LEU A 329 -5.93 15.89 6.45
C LEU A 329 -7.33 16.44 6.74
N LEU A 330 -7.81 16.30 7.98
CA LEU A 330 -9.16 16.68 8.38
C LEU A 330 -9.19 17.90 9.32
N GLY A 331 -8.04 18.36 9.78
CA GLY A 331 -7.94 19.51 10.71
C GLY A 331 -8.45 19.19 12.13
N HIS A 332 -8.64 17.92 12.47
CA HIS A 332 -9.08 17.51 13.81
C HIS A 332 -7.88 17.50 14.77
N SER A 333 -7.72 18.57 15.53
CA SER A 333 -6.83 18.57 16.69
C SER A 333 -7.38 17.55 17.71
N CYS A 334 -6.77 16.41 17.84
CA CYS A 334 -7.04 15.50 18.96
C CYS A 334 -6.49 16.17 20.24
N LYS A 335 -7.40 16.74 21.05
CA LYS A 335 -7.09 17.18 22.42
C LYS A 335 -6.66 16.03 23.29
#